data_654b707547d995cbd4397437361f6b74
#
_entry.id   654b707547d995cbd4397437361f6b74
#
_cell.length_a   1.000
_cell.length_b   1.000
_cell.length_c   1.000
_cell.angle_alpha   90.00
_cell.angle_beta   90.00
_cell.angle_gamma   90.00
#
_symmetry.space_group_name_H-M   'P 1'
#
loop_
_entity.id
_entity.type
_entity.pdbx_description
1 polymer ?
#
loop_
_entity_poly.entity_id
_entity_poly.type
_entity_poly.pdbx_seq_one_letter_code
_entity_poly.pdbx_strand_id
1 'polypeptide(L)'
;MTRVYNFSAGPAVLPEEVLQQAKDELRDWHGSGMSVMEMSHRGKEFIAIAEKAEADLRELLGIPADYKVLFLQGGASAQFAMVPMNLLRGKKSADYVNTGEWSKKAIKEAKKFAGVNVAATAEATNFSTVPPQQEWKLDPGAAYVHYTPNETIGGVEFSFVPETGGVPLVVDMSSTILSRPTDVSKFGVIYAGAQKNIGPAGLTIVIVREELMGQALPGTPSMFDYKVHADAASMYNTPPTYAWYVAGLVFEWLKNKGGLKSMAEINQRKSAKLYAFIDSSGGFYKNPVEKHSRSWMNVPFTLKDAALDEPFLKGAKGAGLIQLKGHRSVGGMRASIYNAMPESGIDALIAYMRDFMSKNG
;
A
#
# COMPACT_ATOMS: atom_id res chain seq x y z
N MET A 1 24.64 -4.20 -16.79
CA MET A 1 23.94 -5.35 -16.19
C MET A 1 22.46 -5.18 -16.45
N THR A 2 21.76 -6.23 -16.87
CA THR A 2 20.31 -6.20 -17.02
C THR A 2 19.68 -6.17 -15.61
N ARG A 3 18.72 -5.26 -15.38
CA ARG A 3 18.03 -5.14 -14.09
C ARG A 3 17.16 -6.37 -13.86
N VAL A 4 17.18 -6.92 -12.63
CA VAL A 4 16.34 -8.05 -12.24
C VAL A 4 14.88 -7.63 -12.05
N TYR A 5 13.94 -8.55 -12.22
CA TYR A 5 12.53 -8.34 -11.86
C TYR A 5 12.35 -8.65 -10.36
N ASN A 6 12.10 -7.61 -9.59
CA ASN A 6 11.93 -7.70 -8.14
C ASN A 6 10.44 -7.78 -7.76
N PHE A 7 9.98 -8.95 -7.32
CA PHE A 7 8.61 -9.22 -6.88
C PHE A 7 8.40 -9.02 -5.37
N SER A 8 9.26 -8.24 -4.71
CA SER A 8 9.13 -7.97 -3.27
C SER A 8 7.82 -7.28 -2.93
N ALA A 9 7.24 -7.68 -1.80
CA ALA A 9 6.02 -7.06 -1.27
C ALA A 9 6.23 -5.69 -0.61
N GLY A 10 7.47 -5.32 -0.39
CA GLY A 10 7.88 -4.04 0.19
C GLY A 10 9.13 -4.18 1.08
N PRO A 11 10.17 -3.35 0.85
CA PRO A 11 10.27 -2.35 -0.23
C PRO A 11 10.15 -2.98 -1.62
N ALA A 12 9.35 -2.34 -2.48
CA ALA A 12 9.03 -2.84 -3.81
C ALA A 12 9.95 -2.25 -4.89
N VAL A 13 9.78 -2.73 -6.11
CA VAL A 13 10.43 -2.16 -7.29
C VAL A 13 10.01 -0.70 -7.48
N LEU A 14 10.96 0.16 -7.86
CA LEU A 14 10.73 1.55 -8.26
C LEU A 14 10.81 1.69 -9.80
N PRO A 15 10.13 2.68 -10.39
CA PRO A 15 10.27 2.96 -11.81
C PRO A 15 11.73 3.26 -12.18
N GLU A 16 12.18 2.75 -13.32
CA GLU A 16 13.56 2.94 -13.75
C GLU A 16 13.86 4.40 -14.09
N GLU A 17 12.89 5.07 -14.70
CA GLU A 17 12.93 6.50 -15.03
C GLU A 17 13.16 7.35 -13.77
N VAL A 18 12.43 7.03 -12.68
CA VAL A 18 12.56 7.71 -11.38
C VAL A 18 13.95 7.48 -10.78
N LEU A 19 14.44 6.24 -10.82
CA LEU A 19 15.78 5.93 -10.30
C LEU A 19 16.87 6.60 -11.11
N GLN A 20 16.71 6.71 -12.44
CA GLN A 20 17.67 7.40 -13.29
C GLN A 20 17.69 8.90 -12.97
N GLN A 21 16.54 9.56 -12.88
CA GLN A 21 16.45 10.97 -12.50
C GLN A 21 17.05 11.22 -11.12
N ALA A 22 16.68 10.40 -10.12
CA ALA A 22 17.23 10.51 -8.77
C ALA A 22 18.75 10.34 -8.71
N LYS A 23 19.33 9.48 -9.59
CA LYS A 23 20.78 9.31 -9.76
C LYS A 23 21.41 10.56 -10.37
N ASP A 24 20.80 11.11 -11.41
CA ASP A 24 21.35 12.26 -12.15
C ASP A 24 21.35 13.52 -11.27
N GLU A 25 20.32 13.69 -10.43
CA GLU A 25 20.17 14.78 -9.48
C GLU A 25 20.81 14.50 -8.09
N LEU A 26 21.48 13.35 -7.91
CA LEU A 26 21.95 12.92 -6.58
C LEU A 26 22.91 13.90 -5.92
N ARG A 27 23.78 14.54 -6.69
CA ARG A 27 24.82 15.47 -6.19
C ARG A 27 24.48 16.92 -6.37
N ASP A 28 23.64 17.23 -7.32
CA ASP A 28 23.28 18.60 -7.68
C ASP A 28 21.84 18.65 -8.20
N TRP A 29 20.92 18.99 -7.29
CA TRP A 29 19.53 19.15 -7.65
C TRP A 29 19.34 20.51 -8.36
N HIS A 30 19.03 20.47 -9.65
CA HIS A 30 18.70 21.64 -10.50
C HIS A 30 19.71 22.80 -10.42
N GLY A 31 21.00 22.51 -10.29
CA GLY A 31 22.04 23.55 -10.22
C GLY A 31 22.16 24.23 -8.85
N SER A 32 21.58 23.64 -7.81
CA SER A 32 21.68 24.15 -6.44
C SER A 32 23.06 23.95 -5.80
N GLY A 33 23.90 23.10 -6.43
CA GLY A 33 25.22 22.71 -5.92
C GLY A 33 25.15 21.75 -4.72
N MET A 34 23.97 21.20 -4.39
CA MET A 34 23.80 20.26 -3.27
C MET A 34 22.81 19.15 -3.60
N SER A 35 22.95 18.03 -2.89
CA SER A 35 21.99 16.93 -2.90
C SER A 35 20.71 17.30 -2.13
N VAL A 36 19.56 16.73 -2.54
CA VAL A 36 18.33 16.82 -1.74
C VAL A 36 18.52 16.28 -0.33
N MET A 37 19.44 15.33 -0.11
CA MET A 37 19.77 14.79 1.22
C MET A 37 20.42 15.81 2.16
N GLU A 38 21.04 16.86 1.61
CA GLU A 38 21.76 17.89 2.35
C GLU A 38 20.95 19.18 2.54
N MET A 39 19.80 19.29 1.84
CA MET A 39 18.96 20.48 1.90
C MET A 39 18.29 20.63 3.26
N SER A 40 18.29 21.85 3.78
CA SER A 40 17.40 22.19 4.89
C SER A 40 15.96 22.02 4.45
N HIS A 41 15.17 21.26 5.24
CA HIS A 41 13.74 21.12 4.99
C HIS A 41 12.94 22.42 5.12
N ARG A 42 13.57 23.49 5.65
CA ARG A 42 13.02 24.87 5.74
C ARG A 42 13.57 25.78 4.64
N GLY A 43 14.46 25.28 3.79
CA GLY A 43 14.97 26.00 2.62
C GLY A 43 13.96 26.01 1.48
N LYS A 44 13.99 27.06 0.67
CA LYS A 44 13.06 27.27 -0.46
C LYS A 44 13.09 26.11 -1.47
N GLU A 45 14.24 25.48 -1.65
CA GLU A 45 14.44 24.36 -2.56
C GLU A 45 13.62 23.14 -2.12
N PHE A 46 13.75 22.74 -0.84
CA PHE A 46 13.00 21.61 -0.33
C PHE A 46 11.50 21.91 -0.18
N ILE A 47 11.15 23.13 0.21
CA ILE A 47 9.74 23.56 0.26
C ILE A 47 9.10 23.39 -1.12
N ALA A 48 9.78 23.82 -2.20
CA ALA A 48 9.27 23.64 -3.57
C ALA A 48 9.10 22.15 -3.95
N ILE A 49 10.04 21.27 -3.54
CA ILE A 49 9.92 19.81 -3.72
C ILE A 49 8.67 19.28 -3.00
N ALA A 50 8.48 19.66 -1.75
CA ALA A 50 7.37 19.20 -0.92
C ALA A 50 6.01 19.68 -1.45
N GLU A 51 5.89 20.95 -1.81
CA GLU A 51 4.69 21.56 -2.38
C GLU A 51 4.32 20.90 -3.72
N LYS A 52 5.30 20.68 -4.61
CA LYS A 52 5.06 19.99 -5.87
C LYS A 52 4.59 18.55 -5.63
N ALA A 53 5.22 17.81 -4.74
CA ALA A 53 4.84 16.43 -4.43
C ALA A 53 3.40 16.37 -3.86
N GLU A 54 3.01 17.28 -2.98
CA GLU A 54 1.64 17.35 -2.48
C GLU A 54 0.66 17.72 -3.58
N ALA A 55 0.96 18.70 -4.42
CA ALA A 55 0.11 19.13 -5.53
C ALA A 55 -0.13 17.98 -6.53
N ASP A 56 0.94 17.24 -6.90
CA ASP A 56 0.84 16.10 -7.81
C ASP A 56 0.02 14.95 -7.21
N LEU A 57 0.18 14.68 -5.92
CA LEU A 57 -0.63 13.66 -5.22
C LEU A 57 -2.11 14.07 -5.15
N ARG A 58 -2.39 15.35 -4.86
CA ARG A 58 -3.75 15.88 -4.85
C ARG A 58 -4.42 15.76 -6.22
N GLU A 59 -3.69 16.09 -7.27
CA GLU A 59 -4.20 15.96 -8.65
C GLU A 59 -4.48 14.50 -9.01
N LEU A 60 -3.54 13.60 -8.74
CA LEU A 60 -3.67 12.16 -9.06
C LEU A 60 -4.89 11.52 -8.39
N LEU A 61 -5.16 11.86 -7.14
CA LEU A 61 -6.23 11.26 -6.34
C LEU A 61 -7.51 12.10 -6.30
N GLY A 62 -7.51 13.32 -6.87
CA GLY A 62 -8.64 14.24 -6.78
C GLY A 62 -8.96 14.61 -5.32
N ILE A 63 -7.95 14.88 -4.49
CA ILE A 63 -8.14 15.11 -3.05
C ILE A 63 -8.87 16.43 -2.82
N PRO A 64 -10.05 16.41 -2.15
CA PRO A 64 -10.80 17.63 -1.87
C PRO A 64 -10.05 18.62 -0.96
N ALA A 65 -10.42 19.89 -1.01
CA ALA A 65 -9.73 20.95 -0.28
C ALA A 65 -9.87 20.85 1.26
N ASP A 66 -10.94 20.22 1.73
CA ASP A 66 -11.20 19.94 3.15
C ASP A 66 -10.43 18.75 3.73
N TYR A 67 -9.48 18.22 2.96
CA TYR A 67 -8.55 17.19 3.43
C TYR A 67 -7.13 17.75 3.57
N LYS A 68 -6.45 17.34 4.63
CA LYS A 68 -5.00 17.56 4.80
C LYS A 68 -4.24 16.33 4.29
N VAL A 69 -3.14 16.59 3.60
CA VAL A 69 -2.18 15.57 3.18
C VAL A 69 -0.96 15.68 4.06
N LEU A 70 -0.63 14.60 4.77
CA LEU A 70 0.48 14.57 5.71
C LEU A 70 1.55 13.59 5.19
N PHE A 71 2.79 14.05 5.24
CA PHE A 71 3.99 13.27 4.90
C PHE A 71 4.72 12.92 6.19
N LEU A 72 4.45 11.74 6.70
CA LEU A 72 4.85 11.29 8.03
C LEU A 72 5.95 10.21 7.99
N GLN A 73 6.34 9.72 9.15
CA GLN A 73 7.27 8.62 9.36
C GLN A 73 6.57 7.47 10.10
N GLY A 74 7.22 6.30 10.20
CA GLY A 74 6.74 5.17 11.00
C GLY A 74 5.91 4.13 10.25
N GLY A 75 5.59 4.34 8.97
CA GLY A 75 4.83 3.40 8.15
C GLY A 75 3.40 3.18 8.65
N ALA A 76 2.71 2.20 8.07
CA ALA A 76 1.38 1.79 8.52
C ALA A 76 1.37 1.34 9.99
N SER A 77 2.49 0.81 10.49
CA SER A 77 2.58 0.35 11.89
C SER A 77 2.41 1.49 12.90
N ALA A 78 2.94 2.68 12.61
CA ALA A 78 2.67 3.86 13.44
C ALA A 78 1.20 4.29 13.31
N GLN A 79 0.60 4.18 12.12
CA GLN A 79 -0.79 4.54 11.90
C GLN A 79 -1.77 3.64 12.65
N PHE A 80 -1.44 2.38 12.91
CA PHE A 80 -2.26 1.51 13.76
C PHE A 80 -2.48 2.08 15.16
N ALA A 81 -1.51 2.84 15.70
CA ALA A 81 -1.64 3.56 16.96
C ALA A 81 -2.18 4.99 16.78
N MET A 82 -1.70 5.73 15.76
CA MET A 82 -2.09 7.11 15.53
C MET A 82 -3.59 7.26 15.21
N VAL A 83 -4.17 6.32 14.46
CA VAL A 83 -5.59 6.33 14.14
C VAL A 83 -6.46 6.37 15.40
N PRO A 84 -6.39 5.41 16.34
CA PRO A 84 -7.19 5.50 17.57
C PRO A 84 -6.82 6.71 18.44
N MET A 85 -5.55 7.11 18.53
CA MET A 85 -5.14 8.29 19.27
C MET A 85 -5.81 9.57 18.79
N ASN A 86 -5.99 9.74 17.47
CA ASN A 86 -6.55 10.95 16.86
C ASN A 86 -8.08 10.88 16.68
N LEU A 87 -8.64 9.69 16.42
CA LEU A 87 -10.01 9.58 15.94
C LEU A 87 -11.03 9.09 16.98
N LEU A 88 -10.61 8.67 18.16
CA LEU A 88 -11.57 8.30 19.21
C LEU A 88 -12.42 9.49 19.68
N ARG A 89 -11.86 10.69 19.78
CA ARG A 89 -12.61 11.95 19.99
C ARG A 89 -13.67 11.84 21.09
N GLY A 90 -13.28 11.22 22.22
CA GLY A 90 -14.15 10.99 23.38
C GLY A 90 -15.03 9.76 23.29
N LYS A 91 -15.15 9.10 22.14
CA LYS A 91 -15.82 7.80 22.00
C LYS A 91 -14.96 6.67 22.54
N LYS A 92 -15.58 5.52 22.86
CA LYS A 92 -14.92 4.42 23.58
C LYS A 92 -14.66 3.19 22.72
N SER A 93 -15.23 3.13 21.50
CA SER A 93 -15.14 1.98 20.60
C SER A 93 -14.90 2.38 19.16
N ALA A 94 -14.34 1.46 18.41
CA ALA A 94 -14.20 1.54 16.96
C ALA A 94 -14.45 0.18 16.32
N ASP A 95 -14.95 0.19 15.09
CA ASP A 95 -15.24 -1.00 14.30
C ASP A 95 -14.05 -1.36 13.41
N TYR A 96 -13.78 -2.65 13.30
CA TYR A 96 -12.72 -3.18 12.43
C TYR A 96 -13.22 -4.36 11.61
N VAL A 97 -12.71 -4.46 10.39
CA VAL A 97 -12.95 -5.63 9.53
C VAL A 97 -11.66 -6.45 9.46
N ASN A 98 -11.77 -7.72 9.84
CA ASN A 98 -10.63 -8.64 9.89
C ASN A 98 -10.55 -9.50 8.62
N THR A 99 -9.64 -9.17 7.72
CA THR A 99 -9.45 -9.88 6.44
C THR A 99 -8.07 -10.49 6.26
N GLY A 100 -7.20 -10.40 7.28
CA GLY A 100 -5.87 -11.00 7.21
C GLY A 100 -4.89 -10.45 8.24
N GLU A 101 -3.61 -10.58 7.95
CA GLU A 101 -2.55 -10.28 8.90
C GLU A 101 -2.39 -8.79 9.22
N TRP A 102 -2.68 -7.90 8.27
CA TRP A 102 -2.55 -6.46 8.52
C TRP A 102 -3.72 -5.92 9.31
N SER A 103 -4.94 -6.32 8.99
CA SER A 103 -6.12 -5.99 9.79
C SER A 103 -6.02 -6.55 11.21
N LYS A 104 -5.51 -7.78 11.42
CA LYS A 104 -5.23 -8.32 12.76
C LYS A 104 -4.26 -7.45 13.56
N LYS A 105 -3.19 -6.95 12.92
CA LYS A 105 -2.23 -6.06 13.59
C LYS A 105 -2.86 -4.73 13.97
N ALA A 106 -3.66 -4.14 13.08
CA ALA A 106 -4.40 -2.91 13.35
C ALA A 106 -5.37 -3.09 14.53
N ILE A 107 -6.13 -4.18 14.55
CA ILE A 107 -7.04 -4.55 15.65
C ILE A 107 -6.26 -4.69 16.97
N LYS A 108 -5.14 -5.43 16.95
CA LYS A 108 -4.30 -5.64 18.15
C LYS A 108 -3.79 -4.33 18.73
N GLU A 109 -3.38 -3.41 17.86
CA GLU A 109 -2.87 -2.10 18.31
C GLU A 109 -4.00 -1.22 18.85
N ALA A 110 -5.14 -1.14 18.15
CA ALA A 110 -6.30 -0.35 18.56
C ALA A 110 -6.86 -0.76 19.93
N LYS A 111 -6.82 -2.05 20.26
CA LYS A 111 -7.24 -2.58 21.59
C LYS A 111 -6.47 -2.01 22.77
N LYS A 112 -5.34 -1.36 22.55
CA LYS A 112 -4.60 -0.66 23.62
C LYS A 112 -5.24 0.68 24.00
N PHE A 113 -6.10 1.23 23.13
CA PHE A 113 -6.68 2.57 23.26
C PHE A 113 -8.19 2.55 23.45
N ALA A 114 -8.89 1.55 22.90
CA ALA A 114 -10.35 1.50 22.90
C ALA A 114 -10.91 0.08 22.89
N GLY A 115 -12.21 -0.04 23.13
CA GLY A 115 -12.97 -1.23 22.76
C GLY A 115 -12.98 -1.40 21.24
N VAL A 116 -12.70 -2.61 20.79
CA VAL A 116 -12.72 -2.94 19.35
C VAL A 116 -13.85 -3.93 19.09
N ASN A 117 -14.84 -3.51 18.28
CA ASN A 117 -15.81 -4.40 17.68
C ASN A 117 -15.25 -4.92 16.36
N VAL A 118 -15.14 -6.25 16.21
CA VAL A 118 -14.81 -6.87 14.93
C VAL A 118 -16.10 -7.04 14.15
N ALA A 119 -16.44 -6.03 13.35
CA ALA A 119 -17.71 -5.96 12.64
C ALA A 119 -17.89 -7.09 11.61
N ALA A 120 -16.79 -7.58 11.04
CA ALA A 120 -16.77 -8.76 10.17
C ALA A 120 -15.38 -9.41 10.17
N THR A 121 -15.34 -10.72 9.90
CA THR A 121 -14.09 -11.48 9.81
C THR A 121 -14.16 -12.53 8.70
N ALA A 122 -13.04 -12.71 8.00
CA ALA A 122 -12.85 -13.74 6.99
C ALA A 122 -12.23 -15.05 7.56
N GLU A 123 -12.17 -15.22 8.87
CA GLU A 123 -11.55 -16.40 9.51
C GLU A 123 -12.20 -17.72 9.07
N ALA A 124 -13.54 -17.76 8.95
CA ALA A 124 -14.26 -18.97 8.54
C ALA A 124 -13.87 -19.46 7.14
N THR A 125 -13.36 -18.59 6.28
CA THR A 125 -12.88 -18.91 4.93
C THR A 125 -11.35 -19.04 4.85
N ASN A 126 -10.66 -19.11 5.98
CA ASN A 126 -9.20 -19.04 6.05
C ASN A 126 -8.62 -17.83 5.31
N PHE A 127 -9.33 -16.70 5.35
CA PHE A 127 -8.93 -15.46 4.68
C PHE A 127 -8.75 -15.59 3.16
N SER A 128 -9.55 -16.44 2.50
CA SER A 128 -9.54 -16.62 1.05
C SER A 128 -10.49 -15.68 0.30
N THR A 129 -11.33 -14.95 1.02
CA THR A 129 -12.31 -14.01 0.46
C THR A 129 -12.60 -12.85 1.41
N VAL A 130 -13.24 -11.80 0.90
CA VAL A 130 -13.76 -10.70 1.73
C VAL A 130 -15.15 -11.04 2.26
N PRO A 131 -15.50 -10.68 3.52
CA PRO A 131 -16.84 -10.91 4.04
C PRO A 131 -17.85 -9.99 3.31
N PRO A 132 -19.02 -10.51 2.89
CA PRO A 132 -20.08 -9.70 2.28
C PRO A 132 -20.52 -8.58 3.22
N GLN A 133 -20.69 -7.36 2.70
CA GLN A 133 -21.04 -6.21 3.54
C GLN A 133 -22.35 -6.37 4.31
N GLN A 134 -23.32 -7.10 3.76
CA GLN A 134 -24.61 -7.36 4.39
C GLN A 134 -24.49 -8.13 5.71
N GLU A 135 -23.37 -8.80 5.94
CA GLU A 135 -23.10 -9.58 7.15
C GLU A 135 -22.35 -8.77 8.24
N TRP A 136 -21.95 -7.53 7.92
CA TRP A 136 -21.19 -6.71 8.87
C TRP A 136 -22.07 -6.20 10.00
N LYS A 137 -21.58 -6.35 11.22
CA LYS A 137 -22.23 -5.88 12.45
C LYS A 137 -21.59 -4.57 12.89
N LEU A 138 -21.90 -3.49 12.17
CA LEU A 138 -21.40 -2.16 12.47
C LEU A 138 -22.10 -1.57 13.69
N ASP A 139 -21.33 -0.86 14.53
CA ASP A 139 -21.83 -0.05 15.63
C ASP A 139 -22.00 1.41 15.18
N PRO A 140 -23.23 1.96 15.06
CA PRO A 140 -23.43 3.36 14.68
C PRO A 140 -22.85 4.35 15.70
N GLY A 141 -22.54 3.90 16.91
CA GLY A 141 -21.86 4.67 17.95
C GLY A 141 -20.33 4.65 17.85
N ALA A 142 -19.75 3.81 16.99
CA ALA A 142 -18.31 3.70 16.84
C ALA A 142 -17.65 5.03 16.45
N ALA A 143 -16.39 5.22 16.83
CA ALA A 143 -15.62 6.40 16.48
C ALA A 143 -15.28 6.43 14.98
N TYR A 144 -14.98 5.27 14.43
CA TYR A 144 -14.66 5.03 13.03
C TYR A 144 -14.83 3.54 12.69
N VAL A 145 -14.89 3.25 11.40
CA VAL A 145 -14.79 1.89 10.85
C VAL A 145 -13.45 1.77 10.14
N HIS A 146 -12.66 0.75 10.47
CA HIS A 146 -11.36 0.51 9.85
C HIS A 146 -11.38 -0.77 9.00
N TYR A 147 -10.84 -0.70 7.78
CA TYR A 147 -10.60 -1.88 6.95
C TYR A 147 -9.28 -1.78 6.17
N THR A 148 -8.82 -2.92 5.69
CA THR A 148 -7.62 -3.05 4.85
C THR A 148 -8.08 -3.55 3.48
N PRO A 149 -8.17 -2.69 2.44
CA PRO A 149 -8.76 -3.05 1.15
C PRO A 149 -7.98 -4.12 0.43
N ASN A 150 -6.69 -4.30 0.72
CA ASN A 150 -5.87 -5.38 0.17
C ASN A 150 -4.91 -5.93 1.23
N GLU A 151 -5.09 -7.18 1.59
CA GLU A 151 -4.18 -7.92 2.46
C GLU A 151 -2.96 -8.40 1.66
N THR A 152 -1.87 -7.64 1.76
CA THR A 152 -0.62 -7.88 0.99
C THR A 152 -0.08 -9.32 1.10
N ILE A 153 -0.30 -9.98 2.23
CA ILE A 153 0.21 -11.33 2.52
C ILE A 153 -0.68 -12.37 1.88
N GLY A 154 -1.99 -12.31 2.12
CA GLY A 154 -2.96 -13.26 1.62
C GLY A 154 -3.43 -13.01 0.19
N GLY A 155 -3.22 -11.80 -0.34
CA GLY A 155 -3.67 -11.43 -1.69
C GLY A 155 -5.19 -11.27 -1.82
N VAL A 156 -5.88 -11.04 -0.70
CA VAL A 156 -7.33 -10.77 -0.67
C VAL A 156 -7.59 -9.28 -0.79
N GLU A 157 -8.43 -8.88 -1.73
CA GLU A 157 -8.73 -7.49 -2.04
C GLU A 157 -10.24 -7.25 -2.14
N PHE A 158 -10.70 -6.12 -1.59
CA PHE A 158 -12.07 -5.64 -1.73
C PHE A 158 -12.30 -5.04 -3.12
N SER A 159 -13.39 -5.41 -3.77
CA SER A 159 -13.86 -4.82 -5.02
C SER A 159 -14.78 -3.61 -4.81
N PHE A 160 -15.09 -3.25 -3.58
CA PHE A 160 -16.00 -2.17 -3.19
C PHE A 160 -15.45 -1.35 -2.03
N VAL A 161 -15.96 -0.12 -1.88
CA VAL A 161 -15.75 0.73 -0.70
C VAL A 161 -16.94 0.51 0.24
N PRO A 162 -16.71 0.15 1.50
CA PRO A 162 -17.80 -0.10 2.44
C PRO A 162 -18.66 1.12 2.75
N GLU A 163 -19.97 0.90 2.90
CA GLU A 163 -20.91 1.90 3.42
C GLU A 163 -20.97 1.79 4.95
N THR A 164 -20.79 2.90 5.66
CA THR A 164 -20.63 2.92 7.12
C THR A 164 -21.70 3.69 7.86
N GLY A 165 -22.78 4.11 7.17
CA GLY A 165 -23.91 4.81 7.79
C GLY A 165 -23.53 6.15 8.44
N GLY A 166 -22.52 6.84 7.91
CA GLY A 166 -22.07 8.14 8.44
C GLY A 166 -20.94 8.05 9.48
N VAL A 167 -20.58 6.86 9.94
CA VAL A 167 -19.38 6.67 10.76
C VAL A 167 -18.12 6.84 9.88
N PRO A 168 -17.11 7.63 10.28
CA PRO A 168 -15.91 7.88 9.46
C PRO A 168 -15.23 6.57 9.05
N LEU A 169 -14.97 6.39 7.75
CA LEU A 169 -14.25 5.23 7.22
C LEU A 169 -12.75 5.50 7.20
N VAL A 170 -11.97 4.62 7.81
CA VAL A 170 -10.50 4.64 7.89
C VAL A 170 -9.93 3.47 7.10
N VAL A 171 -8.91 3.72 6.30
CA VAL A 171 -8.41 2.71 5.39
C VAL A 171 -6.88 2.63 5.36
N ASP A 172 -6.35 1.39 5.47
CA ASP A 172 -4.96 1.06 5.15
C ASP A 172 -4.82 0.78 3.65
N MET A 173 -4.48 1.80 2.88
CA MET A 173 -4.23 1.66 1.44
C MET A 173 -2.77 1.39 1.08
N SER A 174 -1.92 0.97 2.00
CA SER A 174 -0.48 0.80 1.74
C SER A 174 -0.18 -0.01 0.48
N SER A 175 -1.00 -1.01 0.13
CA SER A 175 -0.76 -1.85 -1.04
C SER A 175 -1.67 -1.56 -2.25
N THR A 176 -2.56 -0.57 -2.16
CA THR A 176 -3.49 -0.23 -3.26
C THR A 176 -3.51 1.24 -3.64
N ILE A 177 -3.01 2.14 -2.79
CA ILE A 177 -2.95 3.57 -3.12
C ILE A 177 -2.27 3.78 -4.47
N LEU A 178 -2.78 4.71 -5.28
CA LEU A 178 -2.25 5.04 -6.61
C LEU A 178 -2.30 3.89 -7.64
N SER A 179 -2.94 2.76 -7.34
CA SER A 179 -3.06 1.65 -8.29
C SER A 179 -4.22 1.80 -9.27
N ARG A 180 -5.20 2.64 -8.93
CA ARG A 180 -6.41 2.95 -9.68
C ARG A 180 -7.06 4.23 -9.16
N PRO A 181 -8.02 4.84 -9.92
CA PRO A 181 -8.83 5.94 -9.40
C PRO A 181 -9.54 5.55 -8.10
N THR A 182 -9.59 6.49 -7.16
CA THR A 182 -10.21 6.31 -5.84
C THR A 182 -10.96 7.58 -5.48
N ASP A 183 -12.22 7.47 -5.08
CA ASP A 183 -13.00 8.59 -4.57
C ASP A 183 -12.62 8.85 -3.10
N VAL A 184 -11.73 9.83 -2.90
CA VAL A 184 -11.22 10.19 -1.56
C VAL A 184 -12.33 10.67 -0.64
N SER A 185 -13.40 11.27 -1.17
CA SER A 185 -14.51 11.81 -0.37
C SER A 185 -15.25 10.76 0.47
N LYS A 186 -15.15 9.49 0.11
CA LYS A 186 -15.73 8.36 0.86
C LYS A 186 -15.01 8.03 2.16
N PHE A 187 -13.82 8.58 2.39
CA PHE A 187 -12.97 8.23 3.53
C PHE A 187 -12.83 9.38 4.51
N GLY A 188 -12.82 9.08 5.78
CA GLY A 188 -12.38 10.02 6.82
C GLY A 188 -10.86 10.11 6.88
N VAL A 189 -10.19 8.96 6.77
CA VAL A 189 -8.73 8.86 6.75
C VAL A 189 -8.27 7.77 5.79
N ILE A 190 -7.32 8.11 4.92
CA ILE A 190 -6.53 7.16 4.14
C ILE A 190 -5.09 7.22 4.65
N TYR A 191 -4.47 6.08 4.92
CA TYR A 191 -3.04 6.05 5.17
C TYR A 191 -2.33 4.99 4.34
N ALA A 192 -1.06 5.21 4.04
CA ALA A 192 -0.25 4.30 3.24
C ALA A 192 1.24 4.43 3.54
N GLY A 193 1.90 3.30 3.83
CA GLY A 193 3.36 3.23 3.81
C GLY A 193 3.89 3.35 2.38
N ALA A 194 4.88 4.21 2.16
CA ALA A 194 5.35 4.56 0.82
C ALA A 194 6.04 3.42 0.06
N GLN A 195 6.61 2.45 0.75
CA GLN A 195 7.53 1.43 0.22
C GLN A 195 6.92 0.45 -0.80
N LYS A 196 5.69 0.65 -1.25
CA LYS A 196 4.99 -0.19 -2.22
C LYS A 196 4.77 0.56 -3.54
N ASN A 197 3.74 1.40 -3.64
CA ASN A 197 3.40 2.16 -4.86
C ASN A 197 3.89 3.61 -4.87
N ILE A 198 4.22 4.18 -3.70
CA ILE A 198 4.51 5.61 -3.57
C ILE A 198 6.00 5.92 -3.79
N GLY A 199 6.90 5.10 -3.23
CA GLY A 199 8.31 5.41 -3.28
C GLY A 199 9.16 4.54 -2.34
N PRO A 200 10.27 5.06 -1.80
CA PRO A 200 11.12 4.31 -0.89
C PRO A 200 10.51 4.17 0.51
N ALA A 201 11.05 3.24 1.30
CA ALA A 201 10.70 3.13 2.71
C ALA A 201 11.10 4.39 3.49
N GLY A 202 10.41 4.62 4.62
CA GLY A 202 10.70 5.74 5.53
C GLY A 202 9.66 6.86 5.48
N LEU A 203 8.85 6.93 4.42
CA LEU A 203 7.76 7.87 4.28
C LEU A 203 6.40 7.18 4.47
N THR A 204 5.43 7.90 5.01
CA THR A 204 4.03 7.49 5.18
C THR A 204 3.13 8.62 4.75
N ILE A 205 2.18 8.35 3.87
CA ILE A 205 1.16 9.31 3.49
C ILE A 205 -0.07 9.12 4.36
N VAL A 206 -0.62 10.23 4.88
CA VAL A 206 -1.93 10.27 5.52
C VAL A 206 -2.76 11.36 4.86
N ILE A 207 -3.94 11.00 4.38
CA ILE A 207 -4.93 11.92 3.85
C ILE A 207 -6.09 11.90 4.83
N VAL A 208 -6.33 13.00 5.51
CA VAL A 208 -7.28 13.08 6.61
C VAL A 208 -8.24 14.26 6.42
N ARG A 209 -9.54 14.01 6.61
CA ARG A 209 -10.56 15.05 6.60
C ARG A 209 -10.32 16.01 7.76
N GLU A 210 -10.31 17.31 7.48
CA GLU A 210 -9.89 18.34 8.42
C GLU A 210 -10.70 18.33 9.73
N GLU A 211 -12.01 18.11 9.64
CA GLU A 211 -12.92 18.03 10.79
C GLU A 211 -12.61 16.89 11.79
N LEU A 212 -11.84 15.89 11.35
CA LEU A 212 -11.48 14.75 12.20
C LEU A 212 -10.22 14.99 13.05
N MET A 213 -9.51 16.10 12.85
CA MET A 213 -8.29 16.45 13.57
C MET A 213 -8.56 17.34 14.79
N GLY A 214 -7.56 17.46 15.67
CA GLY A 214 -7.55 18.42 16.79
C GLY A 214 -8.27 17.95 18.05
N GLN A 215 -8.69 16.68 18.11
CA GLN A 215 -9.30 16.07 19.29
C GLN A 215 -8.57 14.76 19.67
N ALA A 216 -7.24 14.77 19.59
CA ALA A 216 -6.43 13.64 19.98
C ALA A 216 -6.63 13.28 21.45
N LEU A 217 -6.41 12.03 21.81
CA LEU A 217 -6.48 11.57 23.19
C LEU A 217 -5.52 12.36 24.09
N PRO A 218 -5.90 12.67 25.35
CA PRO A 218 -4.99 13.28 26.30
C PRO A 218 -3.71 12.45 26.45
N GLY A 219 -2.56 13.12 26.41
CA GLY A 219 -1.26 12.47 26.48
C GLY A 219 -0.71 11.93 25.14
N THR A 220 -1.43 12.14 24.02
CA THR A 220 -0.89 11.84 22.70
C THR A 220 0.38 12.64 22.46
N PRO A 221 1.54 12.00 22.17
CA PRO A 221 2.76 12.73 21.84
C PRO A 221 2.56 13.59 20.57
N SER A 222 3.19 14.77 20.53
CA SER A 222 3.08 15.71 19.38
C SER A 222 3.40 15.04 18.04
N MET A 223 4.36 14.12 18.02
CA MET A 223 4.74 13.34 16.84
C MET A 223 3.64 12.40 16.33
N PHE A 224 2.60 12.13 17.12
CA PHE A 224 1.49 11.25 16.80
C PHE A 224 0.15 11.99 16.66
N ASP A 225 0.18 13.33 16.77
CA ASP A 225 -1.01 14.17 16.58
C ASP A 225 -1.07 14.70 15.15
N TYR A 226 -2.13 14.33 14.41
CA TYR A 226 -2.33 14.77 13.03
C TYR A 226 -2.46 16.30 12.91
N LYS A 227 -3.07 16.95 13.90
CA LYS A 227 -3.23 18.42 13.87
C LYS A 227 -1.89 19.13 13.97
N VAL A 228 -0.99 18.66 14.83
CA VAL A 228 0.38 19.21 14.96
C VAL A 228 1.15 19.11 13.64
N HIS A 229 1.03 17.97 12.96
CA HIS A 229 1.66 17.80 11.64
C HIS A 229 1.00 18.65 10.56
N ALA A 230 -0.33 18.77 10.56
CA ALA A 230 -1.06 19.58 9.59
C ALA A 230 -0.70 21.07 9.72
N ASP A 231 -0.62 21.60 10.95
CA ASP A 231 -0.26 22.99 11.23
C ASP A 231 1.18 23.33 10.84
N ALA A 232 2.04 22.33 10.79
CA ALA A 232 3.45 22.46 10.42
C ALA A 232 3.75 22.00 8.98
N ALA A 233 2.73 21.83 8.12
CA ALA A 233 2.89 21.30 6.75
C ALA A 233 3.78 20.04 6.70
N SER A 234 3.58 19.12 7.65
CA SER A 234 4.36 17.89 7.86
C SER A 234 5.84 18.12 8.25
N MET A 235 6.23 19.33 8.57
CA MET A 235 7.61 19.71 8.92
C MET A 235 7.74 20.12 10.41
N TYR A 236 6.93 19.50 11.29
CA TYR A 236 7.07 19.66 12.74
C TYR A 236 8.47 19.27 13.22
N ASN A 237 9.00 18.17 12.70
CA ASN A 237 10.41 17.77 12.78
C ASN A 237 11.00 17.61 11.38
N THR A 238 12.29 17.39 11.27
CA THR A 238 12.94 17.11 9.98
C THR A 238 12.34 15.86 9.35
N PRO A 239 11.71 15.98 8.16
CA PRO A 239 11.09 14.85 7.48
C PRO A 239 12.15 13.98 6.76
N PRO A 240 11.80 12.80 6.25
CA PRO A 240 12.69 11.99 5.42
C PRO A 240 12.80 12.63 4.02
N THR A 241 13.60 13.71 3.90
CA THR A 241 13.66 14.59 2.73
C THR A 241 13.86 13.85 1.41
N TYR A 242 14.83 12.95 1.35
CA TYR A 242 15.10 12.19 0.13
C TYR A 242 13.97 11.22 -0.24
N ALA A 243 13.35 10.58 0.75
CA ALA A 243 12.20 9.71 0.49
C ALA A 243 10.98 10.50 -0.01
N TRP A 244 10.77 11.71 0.49
CA TRP A 244 9.72 12.61 0.02
C TRP A 244 9.98 13.07 -1.42
N TYR A 245 11.21 13.50 -1.72
CA TYR A 245 11.64 13.84 -3.07
C TYR A 245 11.39 12.70 -4.07
N VAL A 246 11.85 11.48 -3.76
CA VAL A 246 11.66 10.33 -4.66
C VAL A 246 10.16 9.99 -4.81
N ALA A 247 9.36 10.12 -3.76
CA ALA A 247 7.90 9.97 -3.87
C ALA A 247 7.29 11.00 -4.82
N GLY A 248 7.75 12.27 -4.77
CA GLY A 248 7.35 13.30 -5.73
C GLY A 248 7.67 12.92 -7.18
N LEU A 249 8.87 12.37 -7.43
CA LEU A 249 9.22 11.86 -8.76
C LEU A 249 8.31 10.70 -9.22
N VAL A 250 7.88 9.83 -8.30
CA VAL A 250 6.92 8.76 -8.62
C VAL A 250 5.55 9.33 -8.96
N PHE A 251 5.08 10.38 -8.27
CA PHE A 251 3.81 11.03 -8.60
C PHE A 251 3.85 11.67 -9.98
N GLU A 252 4.92 12.35 -10.32
CA GLU A 252 5.14 12.91 -11.65
C GLU A 252 5.21 11.80 -12.73
N TRP A 253 5.94 10.71 -12.46
CA TRP A 253 5.97 9.54 -13.33
C TRP A 253 4.57 8.97 -13.60
N LEU A 254 3.71 8.85 -12.57
CA LEU A 254 2.32 8.39 -12.73
C LEU A 254 1.50 9.34 -13.60
N LYS A 255 1.64 10.65 -13.44
CA LYS A 255 1.00 11.67 -14.30
C LYS A 255 1.43 11.49 -15.76
N ASN A 256 2.73 11.35 -15.99
CA ASN A 256 3.32 11.16 -17.32
C ASN A 256 2.90 9.85 -17.98
N LYS A 257 2.52 8.83 -17.22
CA LYS A 257 1.94 7.55 -17.71
C LYS A 257 0.43 7.63 -17.99
N GLY A 258 -0.19 8.79 -17.93
CA GLY A 258 -1.61 9.00 -18.16
C GLY A 258 -2.47 8.91 -16.92
N GLY A 259 -1.88 9.03 -15.73
CA GLY A 259 -2.57 9.08 -14.45
C GLY A 259 -3.13 7.71 -14.01
N LEU A 260 -4.00 7.75 -13.01
CA LEU A 260 -4.48 6.53 -12.34
C LEU A 260 -5.42 5.68 -13.21
N LYS A 261 -6.10 6.28 -14.20
CA LYS A 261 -6.94 5.50 -15.13
C LYS A 261 -6.09 4.58 -16.00
N SER A 262 -5.06 5.12 -16.63
CA SER A 262 -4.10 4.32 -17.43
C SER A 262 -3.38 3.29 -16.55
N MET A 263 -2.96 3.67 -15.34
CA MET A 263 -2.31 2.75 -14.42
C MET A 263 -3.22 1.59 -13.99
N ALA A 264 -4.51 1.84 -13.79
CA ALA A 264 -5.50 0.80 -13.49
C ALA A 264 -5.60 -0.23 -14.61
N GLU A 265 -5.65 0.23 -15.87
CA GLU A 265 -5.69 -0.65 -17.05
C GLU A 265 -4.43 -1.54 -17.13
N ILE A 266 -3.24 -0.96 -16.89
CA ILE A 266 -1.98 -1.70 -16.85
C ILE A 266 -1.99 -2.74 -15.72
N ASN A 267 -2.39 -2.35 -14.52
CA ASN A 267 -2.42 -3.25 -13.37
C ASN A 267 -3.43 -4.40 -13.55
N GLN A 268 -4.59 -4.11 -14.12
CA GLN A 268 -5.60 -5.12 -14.43
C GLN A 268 -5.08 -6.13 -15.46
N ARG A 269 -4.43 -5.67 -16.54
CA ARG A 269 -3.83 -6.58 -17.54
C ARG A 269 -2.75 -7.46 -16.91
N LYS A 270 -1.83 -6.88 -16.11
CA LYS A 270 -0.77 -7.63 -15.42
C LYS A 270 -1.34 -8.75 -14.55
N SER A 271 -2.28 -8.40 -13.67
CA SER A 271 -2.87 -9.36 -12.73
C SER A 271 -3.70 -10.43 -13.47
N ALA A 272 -4.55 -10.03 -14.41
CA ALA A 272 -5.37 -10.95 -15.19
C ALA A 272 -4.52 -11.98 -15.94
N LYS A 273 -3.40 -11.55 -16.57
CA LYS A 273 -2.47 -12.40 -17.29
C LYS A 273 -1.86 -13.48 -16.40
N LEU A 274 -1.40 -13.09 -15.20
CA LEU A 274 -0.80 -14.03 -14.25
C LEU A 274 -1.84 -15.00 -13.68
N TYR A 275 -3.01 -14.52 -13.29
CA TYR A 275 -4.10 -15.39 -12.80
C TYR A 275 -4.60 -16.36 -13.88
N ALA A 276 -4.75 -15.90 -15.13
CA ALA A 276 -5.16 -16.78 -16.23
C ALA A 276 -4.17 -17.93 -16.43
N PHE A 277 -2.87 -17.67 -16.33
CA PHE A 277 -1.86 -18.72 -16.40
C PHE A 277 -1.95 -19.69 -15.22
N ILE A 278 -2.07 -19.19 -13.99
CA ILE A 278 -2.22 -20.02 -12.79
C ILE A 278 -3.46 -20.93 -12.92
N ASP A 279 -4.60 -20.37 -13.28
CA ASP A 279 -5.87 -21.09 -13.40
C ASP A 279 -5.84 -22.14 -14.52
N SER A 280 -5.08 -21.93 -15.59
CA SER A 280 -4.95 -22.85 -16.74
C SER A 280 -3.86 -23.93 -16.54
N SER A 281 -3.16 -23.94 -15.40
CA SER A 281 -2.03 -24.86 -15.15
C SER A 281 -2.43 -26.30 -14.80
N GLY A 282 -3.71 -26.66 -14.89
CA GLY A 282 -4.17 -28.00 -14.53
C GLY A 282 -3.99 -28.35 -13.05
N GLY A 283 -3.88 -27.34 -12.19
CA GLY A 283 -3.67 -27.50 -10.75
C GLY A 283 -2.20 -27.62 -10.34
N PHE A 284 -1.25 -27.49 -11.28
CA PHE A 284 0.17 -27.45 -10.95
C PHE A 284 0.50 -26.22 -10.10
N TYR A 285 -0.08 -25.05 -10.45
CA TYR A 285 -0.10 -23.85 -9.61
C TYR A 285 -1.52 -23.62 -9.08
N LYS A 286 -1.63 -23.21 -7.83
CA LYS A 286 -2.92 -22.91 -7.19
C LYS A 286 -2.87 -21.56 -6.51
N ASN A 287 -3.85 -20.71 -6.78
CA ASN A 287 -4.08 -19.48 -6.00
C ASN A 287 -5.13 -19.78 -4.93
N PRO A 288 -4.89 -19.44 -3.64
CA PRO A 288 -5.81 -19.76 -2.55
C PRO A 288 -7.02 -18.82 -2.46
N VAL A 289 -6.99 -17.70 -3.20
CA VAL A 289 -7.99 -16.62 -3.09
C VAL A 289 -9.12 -16.84 -4.07
N GLU A 290 -10.36 -16.67 -3.62
CA GLU A 290 -11.54 -16.71 -4.47
C GLU A 290 -11.49 -15.62 -5.55
N LYS A 291 -11.97 -15.95 -6.76
CA LYS A 291 -11.76 -15.13 -7.98
C LYS A 291 -12.19 -13.67 -7.80
N HIS A 292 -13.34 -13.43 -7.13
CA HIS A 292 -13.89 -12.09 -6.92
C HIS A 292 -13.16 -11.27 -5.86
N SER A 293 -12.27 -11.90 -5.09
CA SER A 293 -11.46 -11.27 -4.03
C SER A 293 -9.97 -11.24 -4.35
N ARG A 294 -9.57 -11.52 -5.59
CA ARG A 294 -8.16 -11.57 -6.00
C ARG A 294 -7.54 -10.18 -6.13
N SER A 295 -6.39 -10.01 -5.52
CA SER A 295 -5.63 -8.75 -5.56
C SER A 295 -5.02 -8.48 -6.94
N TRP A 296 -5.05 -7.21 -7.37
CA TRP A 296 -4.29 -6.75 -8.53
C TRP A 296 -2.81 -6.53 -8.22
N MET A 297 -2.46 -6.40 -6.94
CA MET A 297 -1.10 -6.04 -6.50
C MET A 297 -0.29 -7.22 -5.97
N ASN A 298 -0.94 -8.21 -5.35
CA ASN A 298 -0.24 -9.30 -4.67
C ASN A 298 -0.88 -10.63 -5.04
N VAL A 299 -0.15 -11.45 -5.79
CA VAL A 299 -0.61 -12.73 -6.31
C VAL A 299 0.10 -13.87 -5.56
N PRO A 300 -0.49 -14.42 -4.48
CA PRO A 300 0.03 -15.61 -3.83
C PRO A 300 -0.27 -16.85 -4.69
N PHE A 301 0.62 -17.83 -4.66
CA PHE A 301 0.36 -19.14 -5.27
C PHE A 301 1.22 -20.23 -4.64
N THR A 302 0.75 -21.45 -4.70
CA THR A 302 1.46 -22.67 -4.27
C THR A 302 1.68 -23.58 -5.46
N LEU A 303 2.66 -24.47 -5.36
CA LEU A 303 2.86 -25.55 -6.30
C LEU A 303 2.03 -26.79 -5.86
N LYS A 304 1.80 -27.71 -6.78
CA LYS A 304 1.12 -29.00 -6.52
C LYS A 304 1.81 -29.83 -5.43
N ASP A 305 3.13 -29.68 -5.32
CA ASP A 305 3.97 -30.35 -4.33
C ASP A 305 4.91 -29.32 -3.70
N ALA A 306 4.86 -29.19 -2.38
CA ALA A 306 5.69 -28.27 -1.62
C ALA A 306 7.20 -28.59 -1.70
N ALA A 307 7.57 -29.83 -2.03
CA ALA A 307 8.97 -30.19 -2.29
C ALA A 307 9.58 -29.44 -3.49
N LEU A 308 8.73 -28.94 -4.38
CA LEU A 308 9.13 -28.14 -5.54
C LEU A 308 9.38 -26.65 -5.22
N ASP A 309 8.97 -26.15 -4.05
CA ASP A 309 9.05 -24.74 -3.70
C ASP A 309 10.50 -24.21 -3.73
N GLU A 310 11.43 -24.94 -3.11
CA GLU A 310 12.84 -24.53 -3.06
C GLU A 310 13.53 -24.61 -4.44
N PRO A 311 13.40 -25.70 -5.23
CA PRO A 311 13.83 -25.74 -6.62
C PRO A 311 13.27 -24.60 -7.48
N PHE A 312 11.97 -24.32 -7.35
CA PHE A 312 11.32 -23.22 -8.06
C PHE A 312 11.97 -21.85 -7.73
N LEU A 313 12.11 -21.54 -6.45
CA LEU A 313 12.71 -20.26 -6.01
C LEU A 313 14.16 -20.11 -6.42
N LYS A 314 14.94 -21.20 -6.37
CA LYS A 314 16.34 -21.22 -6.82
C LYS A 314 16.45 -20.97 -8.33
N GLY A 315 15.64 -21.67 -9.12
CA GLY A 315 15.64 -21.49 -10.59
C GLY A 315 15.13 -20.10 -11.00
N ALA A 316 14.05 -19.59 -10.36
CA ALA A 316 13.53 -18.25 -10.59
C ALA A 316 14.61 -17.19 -10.33
N LYS A 317 15.35 -17.29 -9.22
CA LYS A 317 16.48 -16.40 -8.92
C LYS A 317 17.55 -16.45 -10.00
N GLY A 318 17.88 -17.64 -10.50
CA GLY A 318 18.82 -17.81 -11.63
C GLY A 318 18.34 -17.15 -12.92
N ALA A 319 17.04 -17.08 -13.14
CA ALA A 319 16.39 -16.39 -14.26
C ALA A 319 16.19 -14.86 -14.02
N GLY A 320 16.70 -14.30 -12.93
CA GLY A 320 16.56 -12.87 -12.62
C GLY A 320 15.19 -12.49 -12.04
N LEU A 321 14.37 -13.47 -11.59
CA LEU A 321 13.07 -13.29 -10.94
C LEU A 321 13.28 -13.46 -9.44
N ILE A 322 13.34 -12.35 -8.70
CA ILE A 322 13.72 -12.38 -7.28
C ILE A 322 12.57 -12.04 -6.35
N GLN A 323 12.72 -12.44 -5.06
CA GLN A 323 11.77 -12.12 -3.98
C GLN A 323 10.37 -12.74 -4.15
N LEU A 324 10.28 -13.91 -4.79
CA LEU A 324 9.02 -14.63 -5.00
C LEU A 324 8.58 -15.46 -3.80
N LYS A 325 9.44 -15.69 -2.79
CA LYS A 325 9.09 -16.48 -1.61
C LYS A 325 7.90 -15.90 -0.87
N GLY A 326 6.89 -16.70 -0.61
CA GLY A 326 5.70 -16.32 0.16
C GLY A 326 6.03 -15.99 1.62
N HIS A 327 5.10 -15.32 2.30
CA HIS A 327 5.26 -15.00 3.71
C HIS A 327 5.20 -16.29 4.55
N ARG A 328 5.98 -16.35 5.63
CA ARG A 328 6.09 -17.50 6.52
C ARG A 328 4.75 -18.03 7.09
N SER A 329 3.74 -17.15 7.19
CA SER A 329 2.39 -17.53 7.69
C SER A 329 1.52 -18.22 6.63
N VAL A 330 1.86 -18.10 5.34
CA VAL A 330 1.06 -18.65 4.22
C VAL A 330 1.84 -19.73 3.45
N GLY A 331 3.17 -19.60 3.39
CA GLY A 331 4.03 -20.47 2.59
C GLY A 331 3.98 -20.16 1.09
N GLY A 332 4.43 -21.11 0.28
CA GLY A 332 4.44 -21.03 -1.17
C GLY A 332 5.17 -19.80 -1.73
N MET A 333 4.62 -19.24 -2.78
CA MET A 333 5.16 -18.07 -3.49
C MET A 333 4.19 -16.89 -3.44
N ARG A 334 4.72 -15.68 -3.66
CA ARG A 334 3.94 -14.48 -3.88
C ARG A 334 4.64 -13.56 -4.86
N ALA A 335 3.98 -13.26 -5.98
CA ALA A 335 4.40 -12.22 -6.89
C ALA A 335 3.71 -10.89 -6.51
N SER A 336 4.48 -9.93 -6.02
CA SER A 336 3.99 -8.56 -5.82
C SER A 336 4.29 -7.74 -7.07
N ILE A 337 3.21 -7.29 -7.74
CA ILE A 337 3.23 -6.71 -9.09
C ILE A 337 2.73 -5.27 -9.10
N TYR A 338 3.24 -4.47 -8.16
CA TYR A 338 2.88 -3.06 -8.00
C TYR A 338 3.04 -2.24 -9.28
N ASN A 339 2.66 -0.97 -9.22
CA ASN A 339 2.64 -0.07 -10.39
C ASN A 339 3.93 -0.11 -11.22
N ALA A 340 5.08 -0.08 -10.57
CA ALA A 340 6.39 -0.02 -11.23
C ALA A 340 6.88 -1.37 -11.80
N MET A 341 6.21 -2.49 -11.51
CA MET A 341 6.54 -3.77 -12.17
C MET A 341 6.08 -3.70 -13.63
N PRO A 342 7.00 -3.80 -14.61
CA PRO A 342 6.62 -3.75 -16.02
C PRO A 342 5.90 -5.05 -16.44
N GLU A 343 5.09 -4.97 -17.50
CA GLU A 343 4.41 -6.16 -18.06
C GLU A 343 5.40 -7.24 -18.50
N SER A 344 6.58 -6.84 -19.00
CA SER A 344 7.66 -7.78 -19.34
C SER A 344 8.14 -8.63 -18.16
N GLY A 345 8.03 -8.11 -16.92
CA GLY A 345 8.32 -8.90 -15.72
C GLY A 345 7.29 -9.99 -15.48
N ILE A 346 6.01 -9.72 -15.79
CA ILE A 346 4.95 -10.74 -15.73
C ILE A 346 5.15 -11.79 -16.82
N ASP A 347 5.50 -11.35 -18.04
CA ASP A 347 5.77 -12.27 -19.14
C ASP A 347 6.95 -13.19 -18.84
N ALA A 348 8.03 -12.64 -18.28
CA ALA A 348 9.19 -13.42 -17.86
C ALA A 348 8.85 -14.43 -16.75
N LEU A 349 8.04 -14.03 -15.76
CA LEU A 349 7.58 -14.93 -14.72
C LEU A 349 6.72 -16.07 -15.31
N ILE A 350 5.76 -15.77 -16.16
CA ILE A 350 4.90 -16.78 -16.81
C ILE A 350 5.72 -17.74 -17.69
N ALA A 351 6.68 -17.22 -18.44
CA ALA A 351 7.57 -18.05 -19.25
C ALA A 351 8.37 -19.04 -18.40
N TYR A 352 8.94 -18.54 -17.29
CA TYR A 352 9.63 -19.37 -16.30
C TYR A 352 8.72 -20.43 -15.68
N MET A 353 7.52 -20.02 -15.23
CA MET A 353 6.53 -20.92 -14.64
C MET A 353 6.12 -22.04 -15.61
N ARG A 354 5.94 -21.71 -16.89
CA ARG A 354 5.61 -22.70 -17.96
C ARG A 354 6.74 -23.71 -18.15
N ASP A 355 7.97 -23.24 -18.25
CA ASP A 355 9.16 -24.10 -18.40
C ASP A 355 9.34 -25.01 -17.17
N PHE A 356 9.20 -24.44 -15.98
CA PHE A 356 9.29 -25.19 -14.72
C PHE A 356 8.21 -26.28 -14.63
N MET A 357 6.96 -25.95 -14.98
CA MET A 357 5.85 -26.90 -15.01
C MET A 357 6.10 -28.02 -16.01
N SER A 358 6.63 -27.72 -17.22
CA SER A 358 6.90 -28.76 -18.22
C SER A 358 7.97 -29.77 -17.80
N LYS A 359 8.86 -29.37 -16.89
CA LYS A 359 9.96 -30.22 -16.38
C LYS A 359 9.58 -31.00 -15.13
N ASN A 360 8.54 -30.62 -14.43
CA ASN A 360 8.15 -31.17 -13.13
C ASN A 360 6.66 -31.55 -13.05
N GLY A 361 5.96 -31.45 -14.17
CA GLY A 361 4.52 -31.66 -14.32
C GLY A 361 4.07 -33.11 -14.47
#